data_806f80f9dcad1945e87a373f856a6532
#
_entry.id   806f80f9dcad1945e87a373f856a6532
#
_cell.length_a   1.000
_cell.length_b   1.000
_cell.length_c   1.000
_cell.angle_alpha   90.00
_cell.angle_beta   90.00
_cell.angle_gamma   90.00
#
_symmetry.space_group_name_H-M   'P 1'
#
loop_
_entity.id
_entity.type
_entity.pdbx_description
1 polymer ?
#
loop_
_entity_poly.entity_id
_entity_poly.type
_entity_poly.pdbx_seq_one_letter_code
_entity_poly.pdbx_strand_id
1 'polypeptide(L)'
;MTDEPVFVTFEDALFFHKEEIRRTGGISGIRDQTALEAALGAPKASFGGAYLMNLFEMAATYVESVCANHPFLDGNKRAGTACALTFLYLNGYEVDENHDEELADMILDLVCHRIDKNAVSDYFRRQARYIK
;
A
#
# COMPACT_ATOMS: atom_id res chain seq x y z
N MET A 1 -13.94 -21.84 6.53
CA MET A 1 -13.80 -20.59 7.31
C MET A 1 -12.97 -19.61 6.53
N THR A 2 -13.47 -18.40 6.37
CA THR A 2 -12.75 -17.35 5.66
C THR A 2 -12.00 -16.50 6.68
N ASP A 3 -10.69 -16.39 6.52
CA ASP A 3 -9.89 -15.58 7.42
C ASP A 3 -10.10 -14.11 7.10
N GLU A 4 -10.22 -13.31 8.16
CA GLU A 4 -10.25 -11.87 8.02
C GLU A 4 -8.88 -11.38 7.56
N PRO A 5 -8.82 -10.42 6.63
CA PRO A 5 -7.54 -9.80 6.28
C PRO A 5 -6.91 -9.13 7.49
N VAL A 6 -5.60 -9.19 7.57
CA VAL A 6 -4.82 -8.46 8.57
C VAL A 6 -4.41 -7.14 7.94
N PHE A 7 -4.93 -6.04 8.47
CA PHE A 7 -4.70 -4.71 7.90
C PHE A 7 -3.51 -4.01 8.54
N VAL A 8 -2.89 -3.11 7.77
CA VAL A 8 -1.82 -2.24 8.26
C VAL A 8 -2.44 -1.20 9.20
N THR A 9 -1.90 -1.09 10.40
CA THR A 9 -2.38 -0.13 11.40
C THR A 9 -1.75 1.24 11.18
N PHE A 10 -2.30 2.25 11.87
CA PHE A 10 -1.74 3.61 11.87
C PHE A 10 -0.28 3.59 12.37
N GLU A 11 -0.03 2.86 13.45
CA GLU A 11 1.31 2.73 14.03
C GLU A 11 2.28 2.03 13.08
N ASP A 12 1.80 1.00 12.38
CA ASP A 12 2.61 0.31 11.37
C ASP A 12 3.03 1.27 10.27
N ALA A 13 2.08 2.06 9.76
CA ALA A 13 2.37 3.01 8.68
C ALA A 13 3.39 4.07 9.11
N LEU A 14 3.27 4.57 10.34
CA LEU A 14 4.24 5.51 10.91
C LEU A 14 5.63 4.89 10.97
N PHE A 15 5.71 3.64 11.42
CA PHE A 15 6.98 2.92 11.53
C PHE A 15 7.61 2.72 10.15
N PHE A 16 6.83 2.28 9.15
CA PHE A 16 7.33 2.05 7.80
C PHE A 16 7.85 3.34 7.18
N HIS A 17 7.10 4.43 7.33
CA HIS A 17 7.52 5.72 6.80
C HIS A 17 8.82 6.19 7.45
N LYS A 18 8.92 6.09 8.77
CA LYS A 18 10.11 6.50 9.50
C LYS A 18 11.34 5.70 9.06
N GLU A 19 11.18 4.39 8.88
CA GLU A 19 12.26 3.52 8.43
C GLU A 19 12.68 3.85 6.99
N GLU A 20 11.73 4.14 6.11
CA GLU A 20 12.04 4.52 4.73
C GLU A 20 12.82 5.84 4.67
N ILE A 21 12.40 6.85 5.44
CA ILE A 21 13.09 8.13 5.51
C ILE A 21 14.50 7.95 6.08
N ARG A 22 14.65 7.13 7.13
CA ARG A 22 15.96 6.87 7.72
C ARG A 22 16.90 6.20 6.71
N ARG A 23 16.38 5.27 5.92
CA ARG A 23 17.16 4.46 4.98
C ARG A 23 17.49 5.23 3.70
N THR A 24 16.56 6.00 3.17
CA THR A 24 16.68 6.61 1.83
C THR A 24 16.74 8.13 1.85
N GLY A 25 16.56 8.75 3.02
CA GLY A 25 16.57 10.21 3.15
C GLY A 25 15.20 10.82 2.90
N GLY A 26 15.10 12.12 3.14
CA GLY A 26 13.89 12.89 2.98
C GLY A 26 13.46 13.55 4.29
N ILE A 27 12.29 14.20 4.25
CA ILE A 27 11.75 14.94 5.39
C ILE A 27 10.82 14.04 6.19
N SER A 28 11.12 13.87 7.49
CA SER A 28 10.29 13.07 8.39
C SER A 28 9.07 13.86 8.84
N GLY A 29 7.97 13.15 9.12
CA GLY A 29 6.81 13.71 9.77
C GLY A 29 5.52 13.57 8.97
N ILE A 30 4.41 13.70 9.70
CA ILE A 30 3.06 13.66 9.15
C ILE A 30 2.67 15.10 8.73
N ARG A 31 2.11 15.20 7.51
CA ARG A 31 1.49 16.43 7.05
C ARG A 31 0.04 16.53 7.54
N ASP A 32 -0.68 15.40 7.51
CA ASP A 32 -2.12 15.37 7.81
C ASP A 32 -2.50 13.99 8.36
N GLN A 33 -2.75 13.93 9.66
CA GLN A 33 -3.10 12.68 10.34
C GLN A 33 -4.43 12.12 9.84
N THR A 34 -5.43 12.96 9.63
CA THR A 34 -6.73 12.53 9.13
C THR A 34 -6.62 11.93 7.73
N ALA A 35 -5.75 12.52 6.90
CA ALA A 35 -5.48 12.00 5.56
C ALA A 35 -4.85 10.60 5.62
N LEU A 36 -3.97 10.35 6.59
CA LEU A 36 -3.39 9.02 6.77
C LEU A 36 -4.43 8.01 7.23
N GLU A 37 -5.25 8.39 8.21
CA GLU A 37 -6.32 7.52 8.69
C GLU A 37 -7.28 7.15 7.56
N ALA A 38 -7.66 8.12 6.73
CA ALA A 38 -8.52 7.87 5.57
C ALA A 38 -7.87 6.94 4.55
N ALA A 39 -6.57 7.14 4.28
CA ALA A 39 -5.84 6.30 3.34
C ALA A 39 -5.79 4.85 3.81
N LEU A 40 -5.56 4.63 5.11
CA LEU A 40 -5.49 3.29 5.67
C LEU A 40 -6.87 2.64 5.79
N GLY A 41 -7.93 3.44 5.82
CA GLY A 41 -9.30 2.93 5.85
C GLY A 41 -9.82 2.52 4.48
N ALA A 42 -9.29 3.09 3.40
CA ALA A 42 -9.80 2.85 2.05
C ALA A 42 -9.82 1.36 1.64
N PRO A 43 -8.79 0.53 1.96
CA PRO A 43 -8.84 -0.88 1.61
C PRO A 43 -9.94 -1.67 2.32
N LYS A 44 -10.50 -1.13 3.38
CA LYS A 44 -11.52 -1.81 4.19
C LYS A 44 -12.95 -1.61 3.66
N ALA A 45 -13.10 -0.98 2.51
CA ALA A 45 -14.42 -0.71 1.93
C ALA A 45 -15.25 -1.99 1.90
N SER A 46 -16.48 -1.91 2.43
CA SER A 46 -17.35 -3.07 2.58
C SER A 46 -18.80 -2.70 2.29
N PHE A 47 -19.61 -3.73 2.02
CA PHE A 47 -21.03 -3.56 1.85
C PHE A 47 -21.71 -4.86 2.31
N GLY A 48 -22.74 -4.72 3.13
CA GLY A 48 -23.49 -5.88 3.59
C GLY A 48 -22.68 -6.87 4.40
N GLY A 49 -21.64 -6.41 5.10
CA GLY A 49 -20.77 -7.25 5.92
C GLY A 49 -19.65 -7.94 5.16
N ALA A 50 -19.51 -7.65 3.86
CA ALA A 50 -18.45 -8.24 3.04
C ALA A 50 -17.56 -7.16 2.44
N TYR A 51 -16.25 -7.42 2.39
CA TYR A 51 -15.31 -6.51 1.75
C TYR A 51 -15.55 -6.47 0.24
N LEU A 52 -15.38 -5.29 -0.34
CA LEU A 52 -15.60 -5.08 -1.78
C LEU A 52 -14.42 -5.52 -2.64
N MET A 53 -13.24 -5.67 -2.04
CA MET A 53 -12.01 -5.94 -2.77
C MET A 53 -11.33 -7.22 -2.28
N ASN A 54 -10.60 -7.89 -3.19
CA ASN A 54 -9.72 -8.99 -2.80
C ASN A 54 -8.40 -8.43 -2.24
N LEU A 55 -7.52 -9.30 -1.78
CA LEU A 55 -6.25 -8.89 -1.16
C LEU A 55 -5.37 -8.07 -2.08
N PHE A 56 -5.32 -8.41 -3.37
CA PHE A 56 -4.47 -7.70 -4.32
C PHE A 56 -5.03 -6.33 -4.65
N GLU A 57 -6.35 -6.21 -4.74
CA GLU A 57 -7.02 -4.93 -4.90
C GLU A 57 -6.84 -4.05 -3.67
N MET A 58 -6.90 -4.64 -2.48
CA MET A 58 -6.64 -3.93 -1.22
C MET A 58 -5.21 -3.38 -1.19
N ALA A 59 -4.23 -4.20 -1.59
CA ALA A 59 -2.83 -3.76 -1.65
C ALA A 59 -2.65 -2.58 -2.60
N ALA A 60 -3.24 -2.66 -3.80
CA ALA A 60 -3.21 -1.56 -4.76
C ALA A 60 -3.88 -0.31 -4.21
N THR A 61 -4.94 -0.47 -3.41
CA THR A 61 -5.65 0.64 -2.79
C THR A 61 -4.78 1.34 -1.73
N TYR A 62 -3.97 0.59 -0.96
CA TYR A 62 -3.00 1.23 -0.06
C TYR A 62 -2.07 2.18 -0.83
N VAL A 63 -1.52 1.71 -1.94
CA VAL A 63 -0.64 2.55 -2.76
C VAL A 63 -1.38 3.80 -3.23
N GLU A 64 -2.53 3.61 -3.85
CA GLU A 64 -3.29 4.70 -4.44
C GLU A 64 -3.73 5.73 -3.40
N SER A 65 -4.30 5.27 -2.28
CA SER A 65 -4.84 6.17 -1.28
C SER A 65 -3.76 6.93 -0.52
N VAL A 66 -2.63 6.30 -0.19
CA VAL A 66 -1.53 7.00 0.46
C VAL A 66 -0.93 8.04 -0.48
N CYS A 67 -0.75 7.70 -1.75
CA CYS A 67 -0.23 8.66 -2.73
C CYS A 67 -1.20 9.82 -2.96
N ALA A 68 -2.50 9.53 -3.10
CA ALA A 68 -3.51 10.55 -3.37
C ALA A 68 -3.73 11.48 -2.18
N ASN A 69 -3.79 10.93 -0.98
CA ASN A 69 -4.06 11.71 0.23
C ASN A 69 -2.86 12.49 0.75
N HIS A 70 -1.66 12.09 0.33
CA HIS A 70 -0.41 12.77 0.64
C HIS A 70 -0.25 13.05 2.16
N PRO A 71 -0.37 12.01 3.01
CA PRO A 71 -0.42 12.24 4.46
C PRO A 71 0.91 12.61 5.10
N PHE A 72 2.04 12.30 4.46
CA PHE A 72 3.36 12.60 4.99
C PHE A 72 3.95 13.82 4.29
N LEU A 73 4.90 14.48 4.96
CA LEU A 73 5.60 15.61 4.36
C LEU A 73 6.41 15.20 3.13
N ASP A 74 6.95 13.98 3.14
CA ASP A 74 7.78 13.45 2.07
C ASP A 74 7.66 11.92 2.07
N GLY A 75 8.01 11.28 0.97
CA GLY A 75 8.09 9.82 0.90
C GLY A 75 6.75 9.10 0.83
N ASN A 76 5.70 9.73 0.31
CA ASN A 76 4.37 9.11 0.23
C ASN A 76 4.34 7.90 -0.69
N LYS A 77 5.02 7.93 -1.84
CA LYS A 77 5.10 6.78 -2.73
C LYS A 77 5.78 5.59 -2.07
N ARG A 78 6.88 5.86 -1.35
CA ARG A 78 7.61 4.82 -0.60
C ARG A 78 6.76 4.25 0.53
N ALA A 79 6.06 5.12 1.27
CA ALA A 79 5.19 4.69 2.36
C ALA A 79 4.02 3.85 1.84
N GLY A 80 3.38 4.27 0.75
CA GLY A 80 2.29 3.51 0.14
C GLY A 80 2.75 2.14 -0.34
N THR A 81 3.92 2.07 -0.95
CA THR A 81 4.51 0.81 -1.39
C THR A 81 4.79 -0.12 -0.20
N ALA A 82 5.39 0.43 0.86
CA ALA A 82 5.69 -0.36 2.05
C ALA A 82 4.42 -0.90 2.70
N CYS A 83 3.36 -0.08 2.77
CA CYS A 83 2.08 -0.53 3.30
C CYS A 83 1.50 -1.68 2.47
N ALA A 84 1.53 -1.56 1.14
CA ALA A 84 1.00 -2.58 0.25
C ALA A 84 1.75 -3.90 0.37
N LEU A 85 3.07 -3.85 0.32
CA LEU A 85 3.91 -5.05 0.40
C LEU A 85 3.78 -5.72 1.77
N THR A 86 3.75 -4.93 2.83
CA THR A 86 3.57 -5.48 4.19
C THR A 86 2.18 -6.07 4.36
N PHE A 87 1.15 -5.42 3.84
CA PHE A 87 -0.21 -5.95 3.87
C PHE A 87 -0.25 -7.33 3.20
N LEU A 88 0.34 -7.47 2.02
CA LEU A 88 0.38 -8.77 1.35
C LEU A 88 1.14 -9.80 2.18
N TYR A 89 2.27 -9.41 2.76
CA TYR A 89 3.06 -10.31 3.60
C TYR A 89 2.27 -10.80 4.82
N LEU A 90 1.58 -9.88 5.50
CA LEU A 90 0.76 -10.23 6.66
C LEU A 90 -0.37 -11.21 6.30
N ASN A 91 -0.77 -11.23 5.04
CA ASN A 91 -1.84 -12.10 4.56
C ASN A 91 -1.33 -13.28 3.74
N GLY A 92 -0.04 -13.59 3.84
CA GLY A 92 0.54 -14.81 3.30
C GLY A 92 1.16 -14.71 1.93
N TYR A 93 1.44 -13.50 1.43
CA TYR A 93 2.01 -13.31 0.09
C TYR A 93 3.25 -12.45 0.14
N GLU A 94 4.23 -12.81 -0.68
CA GLU A 94 5.49 -12.08 -0.80
C GLU A 94 5.73 -11.71 -2.26
N VAL A 95 6.16 -10.46 -2.47
CA VAL A 95 6.56 -9.98 -3.79
C VAL A 95 8.08 -9.90 -3.81
N ASP A 96 8.69 -10.51 -4.82
CA ASP A 96 10.14 -10.58 -4.95
C ASP A 96 10.74 -9.19 -5.13
N GLU A 97 11.84 -8.91 -4.42
CA GLU A 97 12.57 -7.64 -4.51
C GLU A 97 13.13 -7.37 -5.90
N ASN A 98 13.31 -8.39 -6.72
CA ASN A 98 13.80 -8.23 -8.09
C ASN A 98 12.87 -7.39 -8.97
N HIS A 99 11.65 -7.10 -8.48
CA HIS A 99 10.66 -6.31 -9.21
C HIS A 99 10.52 -4.88 -8.67
N ASP A 100 11.40 -4.44 -7.77
CA ASP A 100 11.29 -3.13 -7.14
C ASP A 100 11.25 -1.98 -8.15
N GLU A 101 12.11 -2.05 -9.17
CA GLU A 101 12.21 -1.01 -10.18
C GLU A 101 10.94 -0.93 -11.03
N GLU A 102 10.41 -2.09 -11.44
CA GLU A 102 9.16 -2.18 -12.19
C GLU A 102 8.00 -1.64 -11.38
N LEU A 103 7.93 -2.01 -10.10
CA LEU A 103 6.88 -1.54 -9.21
C LEU A 103 6.95 -0.01 -9.03
N ALA A 104 8.16 0.53 -8.85
CA ALA A 104 8.34 1.98 -8.71
C ALA A 104 7.85 2.72 -9.96
N ASP A 105 8.15 2.20 -11.14
CA ASP A 105 7.68 2.77 -12.40
C ASP A 105 6.16 2.73 -12.52
N MET A 106 5.55 1.62 -12.11
CA MET A 106 4.09 1.49 -12.11
C MET A 106 3.43 2.48 -11.15
N ILE A 107 4.01 2.68 -9.97
CA ILE A 107 3.47 3.62 -9.00
C ILE A 107 3.56 5.04 -9.54
N LEU A 108 4.64 5.39 -10.21
CA LEU A 108 4.77 6.69 -10.87
C LEU A 108 3.68 6.86 -11.92
N ASP A 109 3.44 5.83 -12.74
CA ASP A 109 2.37 5.87 -13.74
C ASP A 109 0.98 6.01 -13.11
N LEU A 110 0.76 5.34 -11.98
CA LEU A 110 -0.49 5.46 -11.23
C LEU A 110 -0.71 6.90 -10.74
N VAL A 111 0.32 7.49 -10.14
CA VAL A 111 0.26 8.86 -9.62
C VAL A 111 0.03 9.87 -10.74
N CYS A 112 0.60 9.62 -11.92
CA CYS A 112 0.43 10.47 -13.10
C CYS A 112 -0.83 10.15 -13.91
N HIS A 113 -1.68 9.25 -13.41
CA HIS A 113 -2.95 8.84 -14.05
C HIS A 113 -2.77 8.21 -15.43
N ARG A 114 -1.63 7.58 -15.70
CA ARG A 114 -1.40 6.82 -16.93
C ARG A 114 -1.97 5.42 -16.86
N ILE A 115 -2.06 4.87 -15.64
CA ILE A 115 -2.71 3.59 -15.35
C ILE A 115 -3.64 3.79 -14.16
N ASP A 116 -4.58 2.85 -13.99
CA ASP A 116 -5.45 2.86 -12.82
C ASP A 116 -4.99 1.81 -11.79
N LYS A 117 -5.66 1.79 -10.67
CA LYS A 117 -5.38 0.88 -9.56
C LYS A 117 -5.50 -0.59 -9.98
N ASN A 118 -6.35 -0.91 -10.97
CA ASN A 118 -6.52 -2.29 -11.43
C ASN A 118 -5.24 -2.84 -12.05
N ALA A 119 -4.47 -2.00 -12.74
CA ALA A 119 -3.18 -2.42 -13.30
C ALA A 119 -2.20 -2.80 -12.20
N VAL A 120 -2.18 -2.05 -11.10
CA VAL A 120 -1.32 -2.34 -9.94
C VAL A 120 -1.80 -3.62 -9.25
N SER A 121 -3.10 -3.79 -9.10
CA SER A 121 -3.68 -5.02 -8.53
C SER A 121 -3.28 -6.24 -9.35
N ASP A 122 -3.38 -6.16 -10.68
CA ASP A 122 -2.98 -7.25 -11.57
C ASP A 122 -1.49 -7.56 -11.45
N TYR A 123 -0.66 -6.54 -11.31
CA TYR A 123 0.76 -6.71 -11.08
C TYR A 123 1.01 -7.52 -9.79
N PHE A 124 0.39 -7.11 -8.69
CA PHE A 124 0.55 -7.83 -7.43
C PHE A 124 0.09 -9.28 -7.54
N ARG A 125 -1.05 -9.53 -8.20
CA ARG A 125 -1.56 -10.88 -8.37
C ARG A 125 -0.58 -11.76 -9.14
N ARG A 126 0.06 -11.23 -10.18
CA ARG A 126 1.00 -11.99 -10.99
C ARG A 126 2.34 -12.21 -10.30
N GLN A 127 2.80 -11.23 -9.51
CA GLN A 127 4.14 -11.26 -8.91
C GLN A 127 4.16 -11.83 -7.49
N ALA A 128 3.02 -11.86 -6.82
CA ALA A 128 2.96 -12.35 -5.45
C ALA A 128 3.04 -13.87 -5.41
N ARG A 129 3.80 -14.38 -4.43
CA ARG A 129 3.93 -15.79 -4.18
C ARG A 129 3.35 -16.11 -2.80
N TYR A 130 2.52 -17.14 -2.74
CA TYR A 130 1.94 -17.57 -1.47
C TYR A 130 3.02 -18.25 -0.62
N ILE A 131 3.17 -17.81 0.64
CA ILE A 131 4.24 -18.27 1.54
C ILE A 131 3.75 -18.94 2.82
N LYS A 132 2.44 -19.15 2.95
CA LYS A 132 1.89 -19.82 4.13
C LYS A 132 1.53 -21.27 3.87
#